data_1163f61bda68309f7a50881466cccc31
#
_entry.id   1163f61bda68309f7a50881466cccc31
#
_cell.length_a   1.000
_cell.length_b   1.000
_cell.length_c   1.000
_cell.angle_alpha   90.00
_cell.angle_beta   90.00
_cell.angle_gamma   90.00
#
_symmetry.space_group_name_H-M   'P 1'
#
loop_
_entity.id
_entity.type
_entity.pdbx_description
1 polymer ?
#
loop_
_entity_poly.entity_id
_entity_poly.type
_entity_poly.pdbx_seq_one_letter_code
_entity_poly.pdbx_strand_id
1 'polypeptide(L)'
;MTAVIDARGLRKAYGPKTVLKGIDLTLEPGRIMGLIGPNGAGKTTLLKGILGLARVEGHLRVLGLDPQRQRTALMERVSFIADTAILPGWLKVSEALDYMAGVHPRFDRTKAEGFLAKTGIERRSLVKELSKGMVTQLHLALIMAIDSQLLVLDEPTLGLDILYRKQFYTSLLNDYFDEQKTILVTTHQVEEIEHLLTDVVFIGDGELRLNTSMESLEQDFVEL
;
A
#
# COMPACT_ATOMS: atom_id res chain seq x y z
N MET A 1 4.91 15.42 -16.33
CA MET A 1 4.20 14.13 -16.10
C MET A 1 3.06 14.43 -15.15
N THR A 2 1.98 13.68 -15.19
CA THR A 2 0.84 13.90 -14.27
C THR A 2 1.10 13.09 -12.99
N ALA A 3 1.00 13.71 -11.82
CA ALA A 3 1.17 13.05 -10.54
C ALA A 3 0.23 11.83 -10.40
N VAL A 4 0.71 10.78 -9.74
CA VAL A 4 -0.08 9.59 -9.40
C VAL A 4 -1.11 9.92 -8.33
N ILE A 5 -0.75 10.76 -7.35
CA ILE A 5 -1.66 11.33 -6.37
C ILE A 5 -1.48 12.85 -6.39
N ASP A 6 -2.57 13.58 -6.60
CA ASP A 6 -2.66 15.05 -6.45
C ASP A 6 -3.78 15.36 -5.46
N ALA A 7 -3.40 15.75 -4.26
CA ALA A 7 -4.28 16.05 -3.16
C ALA A 7 -4.04 17.48 -2.66
N ARG A 8 -5.11 18.29 -2.52
CA ARG A 8 -5.01 19.67 -2.04
C ARG A 8 -6.13 19.98 -1.06
N GLY A 9 -5.74 20.43 0.12
CA GLY A 9 -6.65 20.83 1.18
C GLY A 9 -7.58 19.70 1.64
N LEU A 10 -7.13 18.43 1.64
CA LEU A 10 -8.00 17.32 2.01
C LEU A 10 -8.42 17.41 3.47
N ARG A 11 -9.73 17.32 3.68
CA ARG A 11 -10.33 17.32 5.01
C ARG A 11 -11.24 16.13 5.20
N LYS A 12 -11.27 15.59 6.42
CA LYS A 12 -12.18 14.52 6.83
C LYS A 12 -12.52 14.64 8.29
N ALA A 13 -13.81 14.59 8.57
CA ALA A 13 -14.33 14.45 9.93
C ALA A 13 -15.20 13.19 10.05
N TYR A 14 -15.24 12.61 11.23
CA TYR A 14 -16.17 11.56 11.66
C TYR A 14 -16.92 12.09 12.88
N GLY A 15 -18.18 12.51 12.65
CA GLY A 15 -18.93 13.24 13.66
C GLY A 15 -18.21 14.53 14.08
N PRO A 16 -17.99 14.79 15.37
CA PRO A 16 -17.30 15.98 15.84
C PRO A 16 -15.77 15.93 15.69
N LYS A 17 -15.20 14.75 15.40
CA LYS A 17 -13.75 14.56 15.33
C LYS A 17 -13.22 14.82 13.91
N THR A 18 -12.47 15.90 13.73
CA THR A 18 -11.71 16.15 12.50
C THR A 18 -10.44 15.28 12.52
N VAL A 19 -10.27 14.47 11.48
CA VAL A 19 -9.14 13.51 11.34
C VAL A 19 -8.13 13.98 10.31
N LEU A 20 -8.58 14.60 9.20
CA LEU A 20 -7.70 15.26 8.24
C LEU A 20 -8.02 16.74 8.22
N LYS A 21 -6.99 17.59 8.33
CA LYS A 21 -7.14 19.03 8.58
C LYS A 21 -6.60 19.91 7.45
N GLY A 22 -6.59 19.41 6.22
CA GLY A 22 -6.10 20.16 5.07
C GLY A 22 -4.78 19.58 4.57
N ILE A 23 -4.81 18.30 4.11
CA ILE A 23 -3.64 17.60 3.60
C ILE A 23 -3.39 18.03 2.16
N ASP A 24 -2.17 18.47 1.88
CA ASP A 24 -1.61 18.70 0.55
C ASP A 24 -0.54 17.65 0.28
N LEU A 25 -0.77 16.74 -0.67
CA LEU A 25 0.11 15.62 -0.97
C LEU A 25 0.22 15.40 -2.47
N THR A 26 1.44 15.37 -2.97
CA THR A 26 1.75 15.00 -4.35
C THR A 26 2.66 13.79 -4.37
N LEU A 27 2.31 12.76 -5.17
CA LEU A 27 3.15 11.59 -5.40
C LEU A 27 3.35 11.43 -6.90
N GLU A 28 4.60 11.53 -7.33
CA GLU A 28 4.99 11.38 -8.71
C GLU A 28 5.12 9.90 -9.12
N PRO A 29 5.05 9.57 -10.43
CA PRO A 29 5.28 8.21 -10.91
C PRO A 29 6.69 7.68 -10.56
N GLY A 30 6.79 6.36 -10.37
CA GLY A 30 8.08 5.69 -10.14
C GLY A 30 8.68 5.96 -8.76
N ARG A 31 7.88 6.39 -7.78
CA ARG A 31 8.32 6.71 -6.43
C ARG A 31 7.82 5.69 -5.41
N ILE A 32 8.58 5.52 -4.35
CA ILE A 32 8.20 4.78 -3.15
C ILE A 32 8.07 5.78 -2.01
N MET A 33 6.84 6.12 -1.63
CA MET A 33 6.55 7.09 -0.58
C MET A 33 6.18 6.41 0.72
N GLY A 34 6.89 6.73 1.79
CA GLY A 34 6.55 6.35 3.16
C GLY A 34 5.63 7.39 3.81
N LEU A 35 4.42 7.01 4.19
CA LEU A 35 3.52 7.83 5.02
C LEU A 35 3.65 7.39 6.47
N ILE A 36 4.37 8.16 7.25
CA ILE A 36 4.82 7.83 8.58
C ILE A 36 4.07 8.63 9.62
N GLY A 37 3.74 8.03 10.74
CA GLY A 37 3.10 8.74 11.85
C GLY A 37 2.54 7.79 12.91
N PRO A 38 2.22 8.31 14.09
CA PRO A 38 1.69 7.49 15.18
C PRO A 38 0.30 6.94 14.86
N ASN A 39 -0.14 5.98 15.66
CA ASN A 39 -1.50 5.47 15.57
C ASN A 39 -2.52 6.59 15.83
N GLY A 40 -3.55 6.67 14.98
CA GLY A 40 -4.56 7.73 15.05
C GLY A 40 -4.18 9.05 14.37
N ALA A 41 -2.98 9.18 13.78
CA ALA A 41 -2.57 10.39 13.06
C ALA A 41 -3.37 10.70 11.79
N GLY A 42 -4.10 9.72 11.25
CA GLY A 42 -4.92 9.90 10.04
C GLY A 42 -4.46 9.09 8.83
N LYS A 43 -3.38 8.29 8.93
CA LYS A 43 -2.81 7.48 7.83
C LYS A 43 -3.88 6.66 7.08
N THR A 44 -4.52 5.72 7.77
CA THR A 44 -5.58 4.88 7.18
C THR A 44 -6.75 5.69 6.63
N THR A 45 -7.09 6.84 7.25
CA THR A 45 -8.15 7.73 6.75
C THR A 45 -7.75 8.38 5.42
N LEU A 46 -6.50 8.81 5.30
CA LEU A 46 -5.96 9.36 4.05
C LEU A 46 -5.94 8.27 2.97
N LEU A 47 -5.45 7.06 3.27
CA LEU A 47 -5.48 5.93 2.33
C LEU A 47 -6.91 5.60 1.88
N LYS A 48 -7.88 5.56 2.80
CA LYS A 48 -9.29 5.35 2.45
C LYS A 48 -9.85 6.44 1.52
N GLY A 49 -9.40 7.68 1.68
CA GLY A 49 -9.72 8.76 0.74
C GLY A 49 -9.14 8.51 -0.65
N ILE A 50 -7.85 8.22 -0.73
CA ILE A 50 -7.11 7.91 -1.97
C ILE A 50 -7.76 6.74 -2.73
N LEU A 51 -8.21 5.70 -2.01
CA LEU A 51 -8.85 4.51 -2.58
C LEU A 51 -10.36 4.70 -2.88
N GLY A 52 -10.93 5.88 -2.59
CA GLY A 52 -12.36 6.11 -2.75
C GLY A 52 -13.25 5.32 -1.79
N LEU A 53 -12.67 4.81 -0.69
CA LEU A 53 -13.37 4.07 0.38
C LEU A 53 -13.98 4.99 1.44
N ALA A 54 -13.49 6.23 1.53
CA ALA A 54 -14.05 7.27 2.39
C ALA A 54 -14.18 8.58 1.62
N ARG A 55 -15.32 9.25 1.78
CA ARG A 55 -15.51 10.58 1.21
C ARG A 55 -14.65 11.58 1.97
N VAL A 56 -13.86 12.35 1.23
CA VAL A 56 -13.06 13.47 1.72
C VAL A 56 -13.49 14.77 1.05
N GLU A 57 -13.25 15.90 1.69
CA GLU A 57 -13.41 17.23 1.12
C GLU A 57 -12.07 17.72 0.58
N GLY A 58 -12.09 18.67 -0.34
CA GLY A 58 -10.91 19.18 -1.02
C GLY A 58 -10.74 18.62 -2.43
N HIS A 59 -9.57 18.87 -3.01
CA HIS A 59 -9.25 18.33 -4.33
C HIS A 59 -8.48 17.01 -4.17
N LEU A 60 -8.90 15.96 -4.89
CA LEU A 60 -8.19 14.69 -4.94
C LEU A 60 -8.30 14.07 -6.33
N ARG A 61 -7.14 13.78 -6.92
CA ARG A 61 -6.99 12.95 -8.11
C ARG A 61 -5.99 11.84 -7.84
N VAL A 62 -6.32 10.64 -8.29
CA VAL A 62 -5.45 9.46 -8.22
C VAL A 62 -5.38 8.86 -9.63
N LEU A 63 -4.20 8.78 -10.21
CA LEU A 63 -3.99 8.40 -11.60
C LEU A 63 -4.87 9.22 -12.58
N GLY A 64 -5.10 10.50 -12.25
CA GLY A 64 -5.97 11.42 -12.98
C GLY A 64 -7.47 11.24 -12.76
N LEU A 65 -7.89 10.21 -12.02
CA LEU A 65 -9.29 9.87 -11.74
C LEU A 65 -9.76 10.49 -10.41
N ASP A 66 -11.07 10.75 -10.34
CA ASP A 66 -11.75 11.09 -9.08
C ASP A 66 -12.08 9.79 -8.32
N PRO A 67 -11.46 9.53 -7.14
CA PRO A 67 -11.65 8.26 -6.43
C PRO A 67 -13.09 8.00 -6.01
N GLN A 68 -13.88 9.06 -5.80
CA GLN A 68 -15.28 8.92 -5.38
C GLN A 68 -16.21 8.61 -6.54
N ARG A 69 -15.96 9.21 -7.70
CA ARG A 69 -16.84 9.12 -8.88
C ARG A 69 -16.43 8.00 -9.83
N GLN A 70 -15.14 7.67 -9.87
CA GLN A 70 -14.54 6.76 -10.84
C GLN A 70 -13.84 5.58 -10.17
N ARG A 71 -14.35 5.15 -8.99
CA ARG A 71 -13.69 4.14 -8.16
C ARG A 71 -13.45 2.81 -8.89
N THR A 72 -14.40 2.33 -9.67
CA THR A 72 -14.25 1.07 -10.43
C THR A 72 -13.05 1.16 -11.38
N ALA A 73 -12.97 2.19 -12.20
CA ALA A 73 -11.84 2.41 -13.12
C ALA A 73 -10.51 2.62 -12.36
N LEU A 74 -10.56 3.25 -11.18
CA LEU A 74 -9.38 3.43 -10.34
C LEU A 74 -8.87 2.08 -9.82
N MET A 75 -9.76 1.22 -9.30
CA MET A 75 -9.38 -0.07 -8.71
C MET A 75 -8.84 -1.09 -9.72
N GLU A 76 -9.07 -0.90 -11.01
CA GLU A 76 -8.39 -1.67 -12.06
C GLU A 76 -6.89 -1.34 -12.20
N ARG A 77 -6.45 -0.20 -11.65
CA ARG A 77 -5.09 0.34 -11.77
C ARG A 77 -4.38 0.46 -10.43
N VAL A 78 -5.07 0.16 -9.33
CA VAL A 78 -4.57 0.27 -7.96
C VAL A 78 -4.69 -1.07 -7.26
N SER A 79 -3.62 -1.52 -6.63
CA SER A 79 -3.64 -2.64 -5.70
C SER A 79 -3.54 -2.14 -4.26
N PHE A 80 -4.21 -2.82 -3.34
CA PHE A 80 -4.26 -2.42 -1.93
C PHE A 80 -4.11 -3.63 -1.00
N ILE A 81 -3.21 -3.53 -0.04
CA ILE A 81 -3.10 -4.44 1.10
C ILE A 81 -3.46 -3.64 2.36
N ALA A 82 -4.55 -4.03 3.03
CA ALA A 82 -4.94 -3.48 4.33
C ALA A 82 -4.15 -4.16 5.45
N ASP A 83 -3.97 -3.48 6.59
CA ASP A 83 -3.35 -4.04 7.80
C ASP A 83 -4.09 -5.29 8.32
N THR A 84 -5.41 -5.32 8.11
CA THR A 84 -6.32 -6.39 8.50
C THR A 84 -6.79 -7.23 7.32
N ALA A 85 -5.99 -7.33 6.24
CA ALA A 85 -6.35 -8.15 5.10
C ALA A 85 -6.43 -9.62 5.51
N ILE A 86 -7.66 -10.13 5.68
CA ILE A 86 -7.92 -11.50 6.12
C ILE A 86 -8.53 -12.27 4.94
N LEU A 87 -7.79 -13.24 4.42
CA LEU A 87 -8.37 -14.24 3.53
C LEU A 87 -9.25 -15.18 4.39
N PRO A 88 -10.43 -15.57 3.90
CA PRO A 88 -11.29 -16.51 4.63
C PRO A 88 -10.55 -17.81 4.94
N GLY A 89 -10.55 -18.23 6.21
CA GLY A 89 -9.81 -19.41 6.65
C GLY A 89 -10.23 -20.72 5.97
N TRP A 90 -11.47 -20.80 5.50
CA TRP A 90 -12.01 -21.94 4.76
C TRP A 90 -11.61 -21.98 3.28
N LEU A 91 -11.04 -20.90 2.74
CA LEU A 91 -10.64 -20.81 1.34
C LEU A 91 -9.36 -21.62 1.10
N LYS A 92 -9.30 -22.37 -0.01
CA LYS A 92 -8.04 -22.97 -0.45
C LYS A 92 -7.17 -21.96 -1.18
N VAL A 93 -5.88 -22.16 -1.15
CA VAL A 93 -4.92 -21.34 -1.90
C VAL A 93 -5.26 -21.30 -3.40
N SER A 94 -5.60 -22.46 -3.99
CA SER A 94 -6.04 -22.53 -5.40
C SER A 94 -7.31 -21.73 -5.67
N GLU A 95 -8.27 -21.75 -4.74
CA GLU A 95 -9.52 -21.00 -4.87
C GLU A 95 -9.29 -19.49 -4.73
N ALA A 96 -8.31 -19.06 -3.91
CA ALA A 96 -7.91 -17.67 -3.85
C ALA A 96 -7.32 -17.18 -5.19
N LEU A 97 -6.50 -17.99 -5.86
CA LEU A 97 -5.99 -17.69 -7.19
C LEU A 97 -7.12 -17.63 -8.23
N ASP A 98 -8.05 -18.60 -8.20
CA ASP A 98 -9.20 -18.65 -9.11
C ASP A 98 -10.11 -17.42 -8.92
N TYR A 99 -10.35 -17.05 -7.66
CA TYR A 99 -11.13 -15.87 -7.33
C TYR A 99 -10.49 -14.59 -7.87
N MET A 100 -9.19 -14.40 -7.63
CA MET A 100 -8.47 -13.22 -8.13
C MET A 100 -8.48 -13.15 -9.66
N ALA A 101 -8.28 -14.27 -10.33
CA ALA A 101 -8.36 -14.35 -11.80
C ALA A 101 -9.77 -14.03 -12.34
N GLY A 102 -10.82 -14.36 -11.58
CA GLY A 102 -12.20 -14.08 -11.96
C GLY A 102 -12.64 -12.62 -11.71
N VAL A 103 -12.04 -11.92 -10.74
CA VAL A 103 -12.51 -10.59 -10.32
C VAL A 103 -11.60 -9.45 -10.78
N HIS A 104 -10.30 -9.70 -11.02
CA HIS A 104 -9.38 -8.63 -11.37
C HIS A 104 -8.84 -8.79 -12.80
N PRO A 105 -9.18 -7.86 -13.74
CA PRO A 105 -8.86 -8.00 -15.17
C PRO A 105 -7.37 -8.00 -15.48
N ARG A 106 -6.53 -7.46 -14.58
CA ARG A 106 -5.08 -7.38 -14.74
C ARG A 106 -4.33 -8.37 -13.84
N PHE A 107 -5.00 -9.41 -13.33
CA PHE A 107 -4.34 -10.44 -12.54
C PHE A 107 -3.67 -11.47 -13.45
N ASP A 108 -2.37 -11.66 -13.26
CA ASP A 108 -1.59 -12.69 -13.92
C ASP A 108 -1.42 -13.92 -13.01
N ARG A 109 -2.21 -14.96 -13.29
CA ARG A 109 -2.16 -16.20 -12.53
C ARG A 109 -0.79 -16.87 -12.58
N THR A 110 -0.13 -16.84 -13.73
CA THR A 110 1.20 -17.48 -13.90
C THR A 110 2.22 -16.79 -13.01
N LYS A 111 2.16 -15.47 -12.92
CA LYS A 111 3.01 -14.68 -12.04
C LYS A 111 2.74 -14.99 -10.57
N ALA A 112 1.47 -15.08 -10.15
CA ALA A 112 1.10 -15.46 -8.78
C ALA A 112 1.62 -16.85 -8.41
N GLU A 113 1.47 -17.82 -9.31
CA GLU A 113 1.99 -19.18 -9.14
C GLU A 113 3.53 -19.22 -9.06
N GLY A 114 4.20 -18.37 -9.83
CA GLY A 114 5.65 -18.19 -9.77
C GLY A 114 6.13 -17.66 -8.41
N PHE A 115 5.41 -16.72 -7.82
CA PHE A 115 5.69 -16.25 -6.46
C PHE A 115 5.46 -17.34 -5.42
N LEU A 116 4.35 -18.07 -5.50
CA LEU A 116 4.04 -19.15 -4.57
C LEU A 116 5.03 -20.32 -4.66
N ALA A 117 5.59 -20.60 -5.83
CA ALA A 117 6.61 -21.63 -6.01
C ALA A 117 7.90 -21.38 -5.22
N LYS A 118 8.17 -20.11 -4.85
CA LYS A 118 9.29 -19.72 -3.99
C LYS A 118 9.00 -19.93 -2.49
N THR A 119 7.78 -20.35 -2.15
CA THR A 119 7.32 -20.58 -0.78
C THR A 119 7.03 -22.06 -0.54
N GLY A 120 6.84 -22.45 0.73
CA GLY A 120 6.36 -23.80 1.08
C GLY A 120 4.83 -23.97 1.03
N ILE A 121 4.11 -23.04 0.38
CA ILE A 121 2.64 -23.03 0.39
C ILE A 121 2.10 -23.98 -0.68
N GLU A 122 1.36 -25.00 -0.24
CA GLU A 122 0.70 -25.92 -1.16
C GLU A 122 -0.64 -25.35 -1.64
N ARG A 123 -0.95 -25.51 -2.93
CA ARG A 123 -2.20 -25.01 -3.54
C ARG A 123 -3.47 -25.60 -2.92
N ARG A 124 -3.41 -26.80 -2.36
CA ARG A 124 -4.56 -27.48 -1.72
C ARG A 124 -4.76 -27.10 -0.26
N SER A 125 -3.80 -26.42 0.37
CA SER A 125 -3.90 -26.00 1.76
C SER A 125 -5.02 -25.00 1.96
N LEU A 126 -5.71 -25.11 3.08
CA LEU A 126 -6.67 -24.10 3.52
C LEU A 126 -5.92 -22.92 4.17
N VAL A 127 -6.42 -21.71 3.99
CA VAL A 127 -5.81 -20.49 4.58
C VAL A 127 -5.63 -20.63 6.09
N LYS A 128 -6.59 -21.24 6.82
CA LYS A 128 -6.50 -21.49 8.26
C LYS A 128 -5.36 -22.43 8.69
N GLU A 129 -4.82 -23.23 7.77
CA GLU A 129 -3.72 -24.16 8.00
C GLU A 129 -2.35 -23.50 7.80
N LEU A 130 -2.33 -22.31 7.21
CA LEU A 130 -1.12 -21.53 6.97
C LEU A 130 -0.68 -20.82 8.25
N SER A 131 0.63 -20.70 8.45
CA SER A 131 1.18 -19.79 9.46
C SER A 131 0.89 -18.32 9.08
N LYS A 132 0.98 -17.40 10.04
CA LYS A 132 0.80 -15.97 9.76
C LYS A 132 1.72 -15.47 8.63
N GLY A 133 3.00 -15.87 8.65
CA GLY A 133 3.95 -15.53 7.60
C GLY A 133 3.55 -16.09 6.23
N MET A 134 3.05 -17.34 6.17
CA MET A 134 2.56 -17.95 4.93
C MET A 134 1.31 -17.24 4.40
N VAL A 135 0.40 -16.80 5.28
CA VAL A 135 -0.77 -16.00 4.85
C VAL A 135 -0.31 -14.68 4.24
N THR A 136 0.68 -14.02 4.81
CA THR A 136 1.25 -12.79 4.24
C THR A 136 1.93 -13.05 2.90
N GLN A 137 2.70 -14.13 2.77
CA GLN A 137 3.30 -14.53 1.48
C GLN A 137 2.23 -14.81 0.42
N LEU A 138 1.12 -15.46 0.80
CA LEU A 138 -0.02 -15.68 -0.10
C LEU A 138 -0.65 -14.34 -0.54
N HIS A 139 -0.91 -13.42 0.40
CA HIS A 139 -1.40 -12.07 0.06
C HIS A 139 -0.47 -11.35 -0.92
N LEU A 140 0.84 -11.38 -0.64
CA LEU A 140 1.83 -10.80 -1.54
C LEU A 140 1.76 -11.40 -2.93
N ALA A 141 1.77 -12.72 -3.04
CA ALA A 141 1.72 -13.41 -4.33
C ALA A 141 0.47 -12.99 -5.14
N LEU A 142 -0.68 -12.85 -4.47
CA LEU A 142 -1.92 -12.41 -5.11
C LEU A 142 -1.83 -10.96 -5.59
N ILE A 143 -1.33 -10.04 -4.75
CA ILE A 143 -1.31 -8.61 -5.06
C ILE A 143 -0.20 -8.25 -6.05
N MET A 144 1.00 -8.83 -5.90
CA MET A 144 2.13 -8.58 -6.81
C MET A 144 1.91 -9.16 -8.21
N ALA A 145 0.97 -10.09 -8.35
CA ALA A 145 0.54 -10.62 -9.64
C ALA A 145 -0.46 -9.71 -10.38
N ILE A 146 -0.91 -8.62 -9.75
CA ILE A 146 -1.74 -7.61 -10.42
C ILE A 146 -0.81 -6.58 -11.07
N ASP A 147 -1.02 -6.32 -12.36
CA ASP A 147 -0.33 -5.24 -13.06
C ASP A 147 -0.98 -3.90 -12.71
N SER A 148 -0.64 -3.36 -11.53
CA SER A 148 -1.13 -2.08 -11.04
C SER A 148 -0.09 -0.97 -11.21
N GLN A 149 -0.55 0.28 -11.36
CA GLN A 149 0.28 1.47 -11.47
C GLN A 149 0.57 2.09 -10.09
N LEU A 150 -0.32 1.87 -9.14
CA LEU A 150 -0.17 2.30 -7.75
C LEU A 150 -0.44 1.11 -6.82
N LEU A 151 0.52 0.82 -5.97
CA LEU A 151 0.38 -0.12 -4.86
C LEU A 151 0.27 0.66 -3.54
N VAL A 152 -0.81 0.43 -2.82
CA VAL A 152 -1.05 1.03 -1.50
C VAL A 152 -0.93 -0.06 -0.43
N LEU A 153 -0.10 0.19 0.58
CA LEU A 153 0.18 -0.76 1.66
C LEU A 153 -0.11 -0.08 3.01
N ASP A 154 -1.09 -0.60 3.76
CA ASP A 154 -1.41 -0.08 5.09
C ASP A 154 -0.81 -1.00 6.16
N GLU A 155 0.30 -0.59 6.79
CA GLU A 155 1.04 -1.33 7.83
C GLU A 155 1.31 -2.81 7.42
N PRO A 156 1.88 -3.09 6.23
CA PRO A 156 1.83 -4.41 5.60
C PRO A 156 2.61 -5.49 6.36
N THR A 157 3.50 -5.12 7.26
CA THR A 157 4.35 -6.02 8.06
C THR A 157 3.92 -6.12 9.51
N LEU A 158 2.78 -5.51 9.87
CA LEU A 158 2.28 -5.54 11.24
C LEU A 158 2.00 -6.99 11.70
N GLY A 159 2.63 -7.37 12.82
CA GLY A 159 2.47 -8.71 13.39
C GLY A 159 3.32 -9.81 12.73
N LEU A 160 4.20 -9.47 11.78
CA LEU A 160 5.23 -10.37 11.27
C LEU A 160 6.49 -10.31 12.14
N ASP A 161 7.23 -11.41 12.18
CA ASP A 161 8.57 -11.41 12.74
C ASP A 161 9.59 -10.74 11.80
N ILE A 162 10.77 -10.42 12.32
CA ILE A 162 11.82 -9.65 11.62
C ILE A 162 12.24 -10.33 10.29
N LEU A 163 12.31 -11.66 10.27
CA LEU A 163 12.74 -12.39 9.07
C LEU A 163 11.73 -12.25 7.94
N TYR A 164 10.42 -12.42 8.25
CA TYR A 164 9.36 -12.28 7.25
C TYR A 164 9.18 -10.84 6.79
N ARG A 165 9.39 -9.83 7.66
CA ARG A 165 9.39 -8.41 7.27
C ARG A 165 10.47 -8.13 6.23
N LYS A 166 11.69 -8.60 6.49
CA LYS A 166 12.82 -8.43 5.55
C LYS A 166 12.54 -9.11 4.20
N GLN A 167 12.00 -10.33 4.22
CA GLN A 167 11.62 -11.03 3.00
C GLN A 167 10.54 -10.28 2.22
N PHE A 168 9.53 -9.75 2.92
CA PHE A 168 8.46 -8.94 2.31
C PHE A 168 9.04 -7.78 1.52
N TYR A 169 9.84 -6.93 2.15
CA TYR A 169 10.39 -5.75 1.51
C TYR A 169 11.40 -6.10 0.41
N THR A 170 12.21 -7.14 0.59
CA THR A 170 13.11 -7.63 -0.47
C THR A 170 12.33 -8.08 -1.71
N SER A 171 11.24 -8.84 -1.53
CA SER A 171 10.40 -9.26 -2.66
C SER A 171 9.67 -8.08 -3.30
N LEU A 172 9.23 -7.11 -2.49
CA LEU A 172 8.58 -5.90 -3.01
C LEU A 172 9.50 -5.14 -3.97
N LEU A 173 10.77 -4.98 -3.60
CA LEU A 173 11.75 -4.30 -4.45
C LEU A 173 12.15 -5.13 -5.67
N ASN A 174 12.57 -6.38 -5.45
CA ASN A 174 13.21 -7.15 -6.50
C ASN A 174 12.21 -7.76 -7.49
N ASP A 175 11.02 -8.10 -7.02
CA ASP A 175 10.05 -8.86 -7.80
C ASP A 175 8.87 -8.00 -8.31
N TYR A 176 8.61 -6.84 -7.67
CA TYR A 176 7.43 -6.02 -8.00
C TYR A 176 7.77 -4.63 -8.50
N PHE A 177 8.65 -3.90 -7.79
CA PHE A 177 8.93 -2.51 -8.11
C PHE A 177 9.73 -2.38 -9.41
N ASP A 178 9.27 -1.49 -10.28
CA ASP A 178 9.99 -0.98 -11.44
C ASP A 178 9.67 0.52 -11.59
N GLU A 179 10.40 1.22 -12.46
CA GLU A 179 10.26 2.67 -12.65
C GLU A 179 8.86 3.13 -13.11
N GLN A 180 8.01 2.20 -13.54
CA GLN A 180 6.63 2.49 -13.97
C GLN A 180 5.62 2.34 -12.83
N LYS A 181 6.02 1.72 -11.71
CA LYS A 181 5.17 1.46 -10.55
C LYS A 181 5.43 2.46 -9.45
N THR A 182 4.37 2.82 -8.76
CA THR A 182 4.41 3.76 -7.64
C THR A 182 3.91 3.03 -6.40
N ILE A 183 4.57 3.23 -5.26
CA ILE A 183 4.20 2.59 -4.00
C ILE A 183 3.94 3.68 -2.95
N LEU A 184 2.82 3.55 -2.25
CA LEU A 184 2.52 4.31 -1.05
C LEU A 184 2.40 3.32 0.11
N VAL A 185 3.31 3.39 1.07
CA VAL A 185 3.33 2.51 2.23
C VAL A 185 3.15 3.30 3.51
N THR A 186 2.24 2.86 4.39
CA THR A 186 2.18 3.41 5.74
C THR A 186 2.94 2.53 6.71
N THR A 187 3.63 3.16 7.63
CA THR A 187 4.28 2.47 8.75
C THR A 187 4.46 3.41 9.94
N HIS A 188 4.65 2.83 11.09
CA HIS A 188 5.16 3.51 12.28
C HIS A 188 6.59 3.07 12.63
N GLN A 189 7.19 2.15 11.83
CA GLN A 189 8.54 1.60 11.97
C GLN A 189 9.37 1.99 10.75
N VAL A 190 9.96 3.18 10.78
CA VAL A 190 10.70 3.78 9.65
C VAL A 190 11.95 2.98 9.30
N GLU A 191 12.68 2.54 10.32
CA GLU A 191 13.95 1.82 10.21
C GLU A 191 13.89 0.56 9.32
N GLU A 192 12.68 0.00 9.19
CA GLU A 192 12.47 -1.20 8.36
C GLU A 192 12.42 -0.90 6.86
N ILE A 193 12.04 0.32 6.48
CA ILE A 193 11.75 0.69 5.08
C ILE A 193 12.51 1.90 4.58
N GLU A 194 13.24 2.63 5.42
CA GLU A 194 13.93 3.87 5.04
C GLU A 194 14.81 3.70 3.80
N HIS A 195 15.54 2.58 3.72
CA HIS A 195 16.42 2.24 2.60
C HIS A 195 15.69 1.96 1.29
N LEU A 196 14.35 1.89 1.30
CA LEU A 196 13.50 1.66 0.13
C LEU A 196 12.85 2.94 -0.35
N LEU A 197 12.71 3.94 0.54
CA LEU A 197 11.93 5.12 0.26
C LEU A 197 12.66 6.06 -0.69
N THR A 198 11.91 6.62 -1.63
CA THR A 198 12.35 7.78 -2.41
C THR A 198 11.85 9.08 -1.78
N ASP A 199 10.69 9.02 -1.12
CA ASP A 199 10.02 10.16 -0.51
C ASP A 199 9.44 9.77 0.85
N VAL A 200 9.45 10.73 1.77
CA VAL A 200 8.93 10.56 3.12
C VAL A 200 7.95 11.66 3.49
N VAL A 201 6.85 11.26 4.09
CA VAL A 201 5.80 12.14 4.59
C VAL A 201 5.50 11.80 6.04
N PHE A 202 5.68 12.77 6.93
CA PHE A 202 5.27 12.62 8.33
C PHE A 202 3.90 13.25 8.54
N ILE A 203 2.97 12.47 9.07
CA ILE A 203 1.63 12.93 9.46
C ILE A 203 1.47 12.86 10.98
N GLY A 204 0.98 13.95 11.57
CA GLY A 204 0.67 14.04 12.99
C GLY A 204 -0.59 14.88 13.21
N ASP A 205 -1.50 14.41 14.04
CA ASP A 205 -2.75 15.11 14.38
C ASP A 205 -3.58 15.57 13.17
N GLY A 206 -3.54 14.81 12.09
CA GLY A 206 -4.29 15.08 10.85
C GLY A 206 -3.68 16.15 9.95
N GLU A 207 -2.43 16.52 10.15
CA GLU A 207 -1.66 17.48 9.36
C GLU A 207 -0.35 16.85 8.89
N LEU A 208 0.16 17.26 7.72
CA LEU A 208 1.51 16.90 7.31
C LEU A 208 2.52 17.76 8.06
N ARG A 209 3.50 17.13 8.69
CA ARG A 209 4.59 17.77 9.43
C ARG A 209 5.85 17.88 8.60
N LEU A 210 6.06 16.92 7.70
CA LEU A 210 7.16 16.87 6.75
C LEU A 210 6.65 16.24 5.45
N ASN A 211 7.13 16.72 4.32
CA ASN A 211 6.92 16.12 3.00
C ASN A 211 8.15 16.46 2.15
N THR A 212 9.04 15.49 1.96
CA THR A 212 10.33 15.70 1.31
C THR A 212 10.85 14.42 0.65
N SER A 213 11.78 14.54 -0.29
CA SER A 213 12.52 13.39 -0.80
C SER A 213 13.56 12.90 0.23
N MET A 214 13.91 11.62 0.17
CA MET A 214 14.98 11.07 1.02
C MET A 214 16.33 11.75 0.72
N GLU A 215 16.60 12.06 -0.55
CA GLU A 215 17.80 12.78 -0.97
C GLU A 215 17.90 14.18 -0.30
N SER A 216 16.78 14.94 -0.28
CA SER A 216 16.76 16.24 0.41
C SER A 216 16.90 16.10 1.92
N LEU A 217 16.29 15.05 2.49
CA LEU A 217 16.40 14.77 3.91
C LEU A 217 17.86 14.49 4.34
N GLU A 218 18.57 13.68 3.56
CA GLU A 218 19.99 13.36 3.81
C GLU A 218 20.90 14.59 3.67
N GLN A 219 20.59 15.52 2.76
CA GLN A 219 21.34 16.76 2.60
C GLN A 219 21.13 17.76 3.74
N ASP A 220 19.88 17.84 4.27
CA ASP A 220 19.50 18.82 5.30
C ASP A 220 19.87 18.33 6.72
N PHE A 221 19.94 17.03 6.95
CA PHE A 221 20.26 16.41 8.24
C PHE A 221 21.55 15.58 8.13
N VAL A 222 22.70 16.27 8.16
CA VAL A 222 24.01 15.62 8.34
C VAL A 222 24.08 15.14 9.80
N GLU A 223 24.34 13.85 10.01
CA GLU A 223 24.70 13.34 11.32
C GLU A 223 25.93 14.11 11.85
N LEU A 224 25.75 14.74 13.01
CA LEU A 224 26.83 15.41 13.75
C LEU A 224 27.58 14.38 14.59
#